data_bbe3ad97de17eb1dd91c8b5c76f3b3ce
#
_entry.id   bbe3ad97de17eb1dd91c8b5c76f3b3ce
#
_cell.length_a   1.000
_cell.length_b   1.000
_cell.length_c   1.000
_cell.angle_alpha   90.00
_cell.angle_beta   90.00
_cell.angle_gamma   90.00
#
_symmetry.space_group_name_H-M   'P 1'
#
loop_
_entity.id
_entity.type
_entity.pdbx_description
1 polymer ?
#
loop_
_entity_poly.entity_id
_entity_poly.type
_entity_poly.pdbx_seq_one_letter_code
_entity_poly.pdbx_strand_id
1 'polypeptide(L)'
;GFLARPWLPGTFAMMGHACISCPNLRRALLRSARFISMVSDDLHIKLVEDAEQARLIIHHSNDKQLPNQIFVESIAVIWLRFFSWLIDRTILLERVLLAFPPPDYNEDYSDMFPCRHYFNQAETCLVFNTRYLQMPLVRDEQQLADFLSRAPECLLTQYKSDHSFTG
;
A
#
# COMPACT_ATOMS: atom_id res chain seq x y z
N GLY A 1 0.57 15.49 -17.14
CA GLY A 1 0.14 14.51 -16.79
C GLY A 1 0.84 13.82 -15.70
N PHE A 2 0.23 13.91 -14.70
CA PHE A 2 0.78 13.34 -13.57
C PHE A 2 0.13 12.00 -13.35
N LEU A 3 0.92 11.01 -13.29
CA LEU A 3 0.48 9.64 -13.23
C LEU A 3 -0.52 9.41 -12.11
N ALA A 4 -0.29 10.04 -10.98
CA ALA A 4 -1.10 9.79 -9.82
C ALA A 4 -2.54 10.23 -9.96
N ARG A 5 -2.82 11.26 -10.75
CA ARG A 5 -4.17 11.79 -10.81
C ARG A 5 -5.18 10.85 -11.44
N PRO A 6 -4.96 10.35 -12.67
CA PRO A 6 -5.90 9.39 -13.19
C PRO A 6 -5.84 8.07 -12.43
N TRP A 7 -4.73 7.85 -11.76
CA TRP A 7 -4.51 6.60 -11.05
C TRP A 7 -5.38 6.47 -9.82
N LEU A 8 -5.47 7.53 -9.02
CA LEU A 8 -6.10 7.42 -7.71
C LEU A 8 -7.59 7.08 -7.72
N PRO A 9 -8.46 7.83 -8.42
CA PRO A 9 -9.88 7.52 -8.29
C PRO A 9 -10.31 6.30 -9.07
N GLY A 10 -10.08 6.27 -10.37
CA GLY A 10 -10.61 5.22 -11.22
C GLY A 10 -9.86 3.92 -11.12
N THR A 11 -8.55 4.00 -11.16
CA THR A 11 -7.71 2.81 -11.16
C THR A 11 -7.79 2.08 -9.83
N PHE A 12 -7.84 2.83 -8.73
CA PHE A 12 -7.96 2.22 -7.41
C PHE A 12 -9.29 1.48 -7.29
N ALA A 13 -10.36 2.07 -7.79
CA ALA A 13 -11.67 1.43 -7.75
C ALA A 13 -11.66 0.13 -8.54
N MET A 14 -11.09 0.17 -9.75
CA MET A 14 -11.02 -1.03 -10.58
C MET A 14 -10.20 -2.12 -9.92
N MET A 15 -9.10 -1.73 -9.29
CA MET A 15 -8.27 -2.68 -8.58
C MET A 15 -9.04 -3.33 -7.44
N GLY A 16 -9.80 -2.53 -6.68
CA GLY A 16 -10.60 -3.05 -5.60
C GLY A 16 -11.60 -4.09 -6.07
N HIS A 17 -12.29 -3.79 -7.16
CA HIS A 17 -13.26 -4.74 -7.71
C HIS A 17 -12.58 -5.99 -8.23
N ALA A 18 -11.36 -5.86 -8.74
CA ALA A 18 -10.63 -7.04 -9.21
C ALA A 18 -10.22 -7.95 -8.04
N CYS A 19 -10.01 -7.37 -6.87
CA CYS A 19 -9.50 -8.12 -5.72
C CYS A 19 -10.58 -8.71 -4.83
N ILE A 20 -11.78 -8.14 -4.83
CA ILE A 20 -12.80 -8.47 -3.83
C ILE A 20 -13.25 -9.93 -3.89
N SER A 21 -13.13 -10.56 -5.03
CA SER A 21 -13.57 -11.95 -5.18
C SER A 21 -12.48 -12.96 -4.82
N CYS A 22 -11.31 -12.47 -4.42
CA CYS A 22 -10.21 -13.38 -4.08
C CYS A 22 -10.50 -14.07 -2.74
N PRO A 23 -10.04 -15.32 -2.58
CA PRO A 23 -10.35 -16.07 -1.36
C PRO A 23 -9.56 -15.63 -0.14
N ASN A 24 -8.36 -15.09 -0.33
CA ASN A 24 -7.55 -14.71 0.80
C ASN A 24 -6.63 -13.54 0.43
N LEU A 25 -5.93 -13.04 1.41
CA LEU A 25 -5.07 -11.87 1.21
C LEU A 25 -3.96 -12.14 0.19
N ARG A 26 -3.37 -13.32 0.22
CA ARG A 26 -2.30 -13.64 -0.75
C ARG A 26 -2.78 -13.46 -2.17
N ARG A 27 -3.93 -14.03 -2.48
CA ARG A 27 -4.48 -13.93 -3.83
C ARG A 27 -4.84 -12.50 -4.18
N ALA A 28 -5.38 -11.76 -3.21
CA ALA A 28 -5.74 -10.37 -3.45
C ALA A 28 -4.49 -9.53 -3.75
N LEU A 29 -3.43 -9.75 -3.00
CA LEU A 29 -2.18 -9.01 -3.23
C LEU A 29 -1.57 -9.36 -4.58
N LEU A 30 -1.57 -10.65 -4.94
CA LEU A 30 -1.03 -11.06 -6.23
C LEU A 30 -1.84 -10.49 -7.38
N ARG A 31 -3.17 -10.47 -7.22
CA ARG A 31 -4.02 -9.91 -8.26
C ARG A 31 -3.84 -8.41 -8.39
N SER A 32 -3.70 -7.72 -7.25
CA SER A 32 -3.46 -6.28 -7.31
C SER A 32 -2.13 -5.97 -7.99
N ALA A 33 -1.12 -6.75 -7.71
CA ALA A 33 0.19 -6.56 -8.34
C ALA A 33 0.09 -6.75 -9.86
N ARG A 34 -0.64 -7.77 -10.29
CA ARG A 34 -0.84 -8.01 -11.71
C ARG A 34 -1.62 -6.86 -12.35
N PHE A 35 -2.67 -6.42 -11.66
CA PHE A 35 -3.48 -5.33 -12.19
C PHE A 35 -2.64 -4.07 -12.38
N ILE A 36 -1.82 -3.73 -11.41
CA ILE A 36 -0.97 -2.56 -11.49
C ILE A 36 0.00 -2.66 -12.65
N SER A 37 0.57 -3.84 -12.87
CA SER A 37 1.52 -4.00 -13.97
C SER A 37 0.85 -3.87 -15.33
N MET A 38 -0.47 -4.06 -15.40
CA MET A 38 -1.19 -3.91 -16.66
C MET A 38 -1.56 -2.47 -16.95
N VAL A 39 -1.74 -1.66 -15.92
CA VAL A 39 -2.20 -0.29 -16.14
C VAL A 39 -1.11 0.75 -15.98
N SER A 40 0.07 0.35 -15.53
CA SER A 40 1.16 1.28 -15.31
C SER A 40 2.47 0.67 -15.77
N ASP A 41 3.26 1.46 -16.48
CA ASP A 41 4.60 1.02 -16.89
C ASP A 41 5.63 1.37 -15.83
N ASP A 42 5.32 2.30 -14.96
CA ASP A 42 6.30 2.83 -14.01
C ASP A 42 6.21 2.22 -12.63
N LEU A 43 5.05 1.74 -12.25
CA LEU A 43 4.83 1.22 -10.90
C LEU A 43 4.70 -0.30 -10.94
N HIS A 44 5.51 -0.96 -10.15
CA HIS A 44 5.48 -2.41 -10.05
C HIS A 44 5.41 -2.82 -8.59
N ILE A 45 4.56 -3.79 -8.31
CA ILE A 45 4.40 -4.31 -6.96
C ILE A 45 4.62 -5.80 -7.02
N LYS A 46 5.38 -6.31 -6.07
CA LYS A 46 5.73 -7.71 -6.06
C LYS A 46 5.63 -8.27 -4.65
N LEU A 47 5.04 -9.45 -4.53
CA LEU A 47 4.95 -10.13 -3.24
C LEU A 47 5.97 -11.26 -3.23
N VAL A 48 6.83 -11.24 -2.22
CA VAL A 48 7.83 -12.29 -2.02
C VAL A 48 7.63 -12.83 -0.61
N GLU A 49 7.59 -14.14 -0.47
CA GLU A 49 7.38 -14.72 0.84
C GLU A 49 8.34 -15.87 1.10
N ASP A 50 8.72 -16.01 2.36
CA ASP A 50 9.45 -17.19 2.81
C ASP A 50 8.63 -17.82 3.94
N ALA A 51 9.27 -18.61 4.81
CA ALA A 51 8.54 -19.36 5.82
C ALA A 51 7.78 -18.46 6.81
N GLU A 52 8.36 -17.33 7.18
CA GLU A 52 7.78 -16.49 8.22
C GLU A 52 7.49 -15.08 7.80
N GLN A 53 8.20 -14.57 6.81
CA GLN A 53 8.07 -13.17 6.42
C GLN A 53 7.56 -13.04 4.99
N ALA A 54 6.70 -12.04 4.83
CA ALA A 54 6.24 -11.63 3.51
C ALA A 54 6.75 -10.23 3.26
N ARG A 55 7.14 -9.96 2.04
CA ARG A 55 7.62 -8.65 1.62
C ARG A 55 6.82 -8.17 0.44
N LEU A 56 6.21 -7.03 0.59
CA LEU A 56 5.51 -6.37 -0.50
C LEU A 56 6.43 -5.28 -1.03
N ILE A 57 7.02 -5.54 -2.19
CA ILE A 57 8.02 -4.67 -2.77
C ILE A 57 7.33 -3.70 -3.71
N ILE A 58 7.62 -2.41 -3.55
CA ILE A 58 7.04 -1.36 -4.36
C ILE A 58 8.18 -0.68 -5.12
N HIS A 59 8.12 -0.76 -6.43
CA HIS A 59 9.13 -0.16 -7.27
C HIS A 59 8.51 0.83 -8.24
N HIS A 60 9.04 2.04 -8.24
CA HIS A 60 8.62 3.07 -9.18
C HIS A 60 9.83 3.45 -10.01
N SER A 61 9.75 3.19 -11.30
CA SER A 61 10.92 3.31 -12.18
C SER A 61 11.22 4.74 -12.63
N ASN A 62 10.29 5.65 -12.45
CA ASN A 62 10.50 7.03 -12.87
C ASN A 62 11.19 7.81 -11.76
N ASP A 63 12.49 7.61 -11.63
CA ASP A 63 13.24 8.18 -10.51
C ASP A 63 13.75 9.59 -10.78
N LYS A 64 13.42 10.17 -11.90
CA LYS A 64 13.84 11.53 -12.21
C LYS A 64 12.98 12.58 -11.56
N GLN A 65 11.83 12.20 -11.03
CA GLN A 65 10.88 13.16 -10.50
C GLN A 65 10.87 13.14 -8.99
N LEU A 66 10.94 14.32 -8.44
CA LEU A 66 10.94 14.47 -6.99
C LEU A 66 9.71 13.91 -6.31
N PRO A 67 8.51 14.03 -6.87
CA PRO A 67 7.33 13.47 -6.20
C PRO A 67 7.35 11.97 -6.07
N ASN A 68 8.33 11.32 -6.67
CA ASN A 68 8.42 9.87 -6.65
C ASN A 68 8.39 9.31 -5.23
N GLN A 69 9.15 9.93 -4.34
CA GLN A 69 9.21 9.47 -2.95
C GLN A 69 7.85 9.58 -2.28
N ILE A 70 7.22 10.73 -2.40
CA ILE A 70 5.92 10.97 -1.78
C ILE A 70 4.87 10.05 -2.38
N PHE A 71 4.95 9.83 -3.68
CA PHE A 71 4.02 8.95 -4.36
C PHE A 71 4.12 7.52 -3.81
N VAL A 72 5.34 7.02 -3.66
CA VAL A 72 5.55 5.67 -3.17
C VAL A 72 5.07 5.54 -1.73
N GLU A 73 5.34 6.54 -0.89
CA GLU A 73 4.86 6.55 0.48
C GLU A 73 3.34 6.49 0.53
N SER A 74 2.69 7.30 -0.30
CA SER A 74 1.23 7.34 -0.33
C SER A 74 0.66 6.01 -0.77
N ILE A 75 1.26 5.41 -1.78
CA ILE A 75 0.81 4.11 -2.27
C ILE A 75 0.94 3.07 -1.16
N ALA A 76 2.05 3.08 -0.45
CA ALA A 76 2.27 2.11 0.63
C ALA A 76 1.21 2.23 1.71
N VAL A 77 0.90 3.45 2.12
CA VAL A 77 -0.11 3.67 3.15
C VAL A 77 -1.48 3.24 2.68
N ILE A 78 -1.84 3.64 1.46
CA ILE A 78 -3.16 3.30 0.90
C ILE A 78 -3.31 1.79 0.76
N TRP A 79 -2.28 1.13 0.26
CA TRP A 79 -2.28 -0.32 0.12
C TRP A 79 -2.49 -1.00 1.46
N LEU A 80 -1.70 -0.60 2.43
CA LEU A 80 -1.76 -1.22 3.74
C LEU A 80 -3.14 -1.07 4.37
N ARG A 81 -3.71 0.12 4.27
CA ARG A 81 -5.02 0.36 4.86
C ARG A 81 -6.12 -0.37 4.11
N PHE A 82 -6.05 -0.40 2.80
CA PHE A 82 -7.06 -1.08 2.00
C PHE A 82 -7.05 -2.59 2.27
N PHE A 83 -5.88 -3.19 2.25
CA PHE A 83 -5.80 -4.63 2.45
C PHE A 83 -6.08 -5.03 3.89
N SER A 84 -5.75 -4.19 4.85
CA SER A 84 -6.17 -4.41 6.23
C SER A 84 -7.69 -4.39 6.33
N TRP A 85 -8.31 -3.47 5.64
CA TRP A 85 -9.78 -3.40 5.63
C TRP A 85 -10.40 -4.64 5.02
N LEU A 86 -9.81 -5.15 3.94
CA LEU A 86 -10.34 -6.33 3.28
C LEU A 86 -10.40 -7.55 4.18
N ILE A 87 -9.43 -7.70 5.06
CA ILE A 87 -9.41 -8.86 5.98
C ILE A 87 -9.90 -8.50 7.37
N ASP A 88 -10.28 -7.24 7.59
CA ASP A 88 -10.75 -6.73 8.87
C ASP A 88 -9.74 -6.99 9.98
N ARG A 89 -8.48 -6.79 9.67
CA ARG A 89 -7.38 -6.94 10.63
C ARG A 89 -6.31 -5.94 10.26
N THR A 90 -5.75 -5.29 11.28
CA THR A 90 -4.62 -4.41 11.04
C THR A 90 -3.39 -5.26 10.73
N ILE A 91 -2.84 -5.08 9.55
CA ILE A 91 -1.60 -5.76 9.16
C ILE A 91 -0.46 -5.05 9.86
N LEU A 92 0.11 -5.70 10.86
CA LEU A 92 1.20 -5.12 11.61
C LEU A 92 2.51 -5.34 10.88
N LEU A 93 3.17 -4.24 10.55
CA LEU A 93 4.45 -4.32 9.86
C LEU A 93 5.56 -4.59 10.85
N GLU A 94 6.48 -5.46 10.45
CA GLU A 94 7.67 -5.72 11.26
C GLU A 94 8.72 -4.65 11.01
N ARG A 95 8.83 -4.21 9.76
CA ARG A 95 9.72 -3.12 9.39
C ARG A 95 9.36 -2.62 8.00
N VAL A 96 9.86 -1.44 7.70
CA VAL A 96 9.69 -0.81 6.38
C VAL A 96 11.07 -0.51 5.84
N LEU A 97 11.32 -0.96 4.62
CA LEU A 97 12.56 -0.67 3.92
C LEU A 97 12.26 0.40 2.87
N LEU A 98 13.10 1.43 2.84
CA LEU A 98 12.87 2.57 1.97
C LEU A 98 14.09 2.79 1.08
N ALA A 99 13.85 2.91 -0.22
CA ALA A 99 14.91 3.02 -1.20
C ALA A 99 15.39 4.46 -1.40
N PHE A 100 15.13 5.31 -0.43
CA PHE A 100 15.56 6.72 -0.51
C PHE A 100 16.13 7.15 0.83
N PRO A 101 16.83 8.28 0.86
CA PRO A 101 17.44 8.73 2.11
C PRO A 101 16.40 9.26 3.07
N PRO A 102 16.74 9.32 4.37
CA PRO A 102 15.80 9.87 5.33
C PRO A 102 15.54 11.35 5.03
N PRO A 103 14.29 11.78 5.20
CA PRO A 103 13.98 13.20 5.00
C PRO A 103 14.52 14.03 6.15
N ASP A 104 14.56 15.33 5.96
CA ASP A 104 15.07 16.24 6.99
C ASP A 104 14.19 16.18 8.23
N TYR A 105 12.91 15.92 8.06
CA TYR A 105 11.98 15.79 9.17
C TYR A 105 11.49 14.37 9.21
N ASN A 106 12.15 13.52 9.91
CA ASN A 106 11.82 12.10 9.86
C ASN A 106 10.93 11.63 10.98
N GLU A 107 10.53 12.49 11.87
CA GLU A 107 9.64 12.10 12.95
C GLU A 107 8.28 11.65 12.44
N ASP A 108 7.90 12.09 11.25
CA ASP A 108 6.59 11.74 10.70
C ASP A 108 6.47 10.29 10.30
N TYR A 109 7.59 9.62 10.07
CA TYR A 109 7.53 8.24 9.62
C TYR A 109 7.04 7.28 10.69
N SER A 110 7.33 7.56 11.94
CA SER A 110 6.84 6.69 13.00
C SER A 110 5.32 6.74 13.10
N ASP A 111 4.70 7.81 12.58
CA ASP A 111 3.25 7.92 12.58
C ASP A 111 2.64 7.14 11.44
N MET A 112 3.26 7.20 10.27
CA MET A 112 2.78 6.47 9.11
C MET A 112 2.94 4.97 9.28
N PHE A 113 4.11 4.57 9.76
CA PHE A 113 4.46 3.17 9.90
C PHE A 113 5.03 2.98 11.30
N PRO A 114 4.22 2.54 12.24
CA PRO A 114 4.69 2.36 13.63
C PRO A 114 5.56 1.12 13.76
N CYS A 115 6.71 1.16 13.14
CA CYS A 115 7.66 0.05 13.13
C CYS A 115 9.03 0.63 12.79
N ARG A 116 10.01 -0.24 12.70
CA ARG A 116 11.36 0.22 12.35
C ARG A 116 11.43 0.62 10.89
N HIS A 117 12.16 1.69 10.63
CA HIS A 117 12.39 2.21 9.28
C HIS A 117 13.86 2.09 8.93
N TYR A 118 14.13 1.58 7.74
CA TYR A 118 15.48 1.45 7.23
C TYR A 118 15.57 2.22 5.92
N PHE A 119 16.35 3.28 5.91
CA PHE A 119 16.51 4.12 4.73
C PHE A 119 17.68 3.67 3.88
N ASN A 120 17.77 4.18 2.66
CA ASN A 120 18.86 3.90 1.73
C ASN A 120 18.99 2.42 1.40
N GLN A 121 17.85 1.75 1.34
CA GLN A 121 17.83 0.34 1.00
C GLN A 121 17.75 0.14 -0.51
N ALA A 122 18.01 -1.09 -0.96
CA ALA A 122 17.94 -1.39 -2.38
C ALA A 122 16.53 -1.29 -2.93
N GLU A 123 15.54 -1.58 -2.09
CA GLU A 123 14.15 -1.59 -2.51
C GLU A 123 13.27 -1.00 -1.42
N THR A 124 12.13 -0.46 -1.84
CA THR A 124 11.10 -0.06 -0.89
C THR A 124 10.19 -1.25 -0.68
N CYS A 125 10.02 -1.68 0.55
CA CYS A 125 9.12 -2.79 0.81
C CYS A 125 8.56 -2.76 2.22
N LEU A 126 7.39 -3.36 2.33
CA LEU A 126 6.70 -3.54 3.60
C LEU A 126 6.89 -5.00 4.01
N VAL A 127 7.38 -5.21 5.23
CA VAL A 127 7.67 -6.56 5.72
C VAL A 127 6.69 -6.91 6.82
N PHE A 128 6.02 -8.04 6.68
CA PHE A 128 5.03 -8.47 7.67
C PHE A 128 5.02 -9.99 7.74
N ASN A 129 4.32 -10.51 8.74
CA ASN A 129 4.26 -11.96 8.95
C ASN A 129 3.40 -12.64 7.90
N THR A 130 3.84 -13.80 7.43
CA THR A 130 3.11 -14.54 6.40
C THR A 130 1.73 -14.99 6.84
N ARG A 131 1.46 -15.02 8.14
CA ARG A 131 0.15 -15.47 8.62
C ARG A 131 -1.00 -14.62 8.06
N TYR A 132 -0.74 -13.36 7.76
CA TYR A 132 -1.79 -12.50 7.19
C TYR A 132 -2.20 -12.96 5.80
N LEU A 133 -1.30 -13.59 5.08
CA LEU A 133 -1.57 -13.97 3.69
C LEU A 133 -2.66 -15.03 3.58
N GLN A 134 -2.87 -15.81 4.63
CA GLN A 134 -3.87 -16.87 4.61
C GLN A 134 -5.25 -16.38 5.04
N MET A 135 -5.34 -15.16 5.56
CA MET A 135 -6.60 -14.65 6.07
C MET A 135 -7.59 -14.42 4.94
N PRO A 136 -8.84 -14.83 5.12
CA PRO A 136 -9.84 -14.64 4.07
C PRO A 136 -10.29 -13.20 4.00
N LEU A 137 -10.71 -12.79 2.82
CA LEU A 137 -11.38 -11.52 2.65
C LEU A 137 -12.76 -11.63 3.26
N VAL A 138 -13.13 -10.63 4.08
CA VAL A 138 -14.41 -10.66 4.79
C VAL A 138 -15.35 -9.57 4.29
N ARG A 139 -15.01 -8.89 3.21
CA ARG A 139 -15.88 -7.85 2.64
C ARG A 139 -16.56 -8.37 1.39
N ASP A 140 -17.71 -7.79 1.07
CA ASP A 140 -18.44 -8.15 -0.14
C ASP A 140 -18.48 -6.96 -1.10
N GLU A 141 -19.13 -7.17 -2.25
CA GLU A 141 -19.19 -6.14 -3.29
C GLU A 141 -19.88 -4.88 -2.80
N GLN A 142 -20.93 -5.03 -2.01
CA GLN A 142 -21.65 -3.86 -1.52
C GLN A 142 -20.80 -3.05 -0.57
N GLN A 143 -20.09 -3.72 0.33
CA GLN A 143 -19.20 -3.03 1.26
C GLN A 143 -18.08 -2.34 0.51
N LEU A 144 -17.57 -2.99 -0.54
CA LEU A 144 -16.54 -2.38 -1.36
C LEU A 144 -17.08 -1.13 -2.05
N ALA A 145 -18.29 -1.20 -2.61
CA ALA A 145 -18.86 -0.04 -3.28
C ALA A 145 -19.00 1.13 -2.30
N ASP A 146 -19.47 0.83 -1.09
CA ASP A 146 -19.60 1.87 -0.07
C ASP A 146 -18.23 2.47 0.30
N PHE A 147 -17.26 1.60 0.45
CA PHE A 147 -15.92 2.05 0.78
C PHE A 147 -15.36 2.95 -0.33
N LEU A 148 -15.50 2.53 -1.57
CA LEU A 148 -14.97 3.27 -2.70
C LEU A 148 -15.69 4.59 -2.92
N SER A 149 -16.95 4.68 -2.55
CA SER A 149 -17.68 5.93 -2.69
C SER A 149 -17.08 7.03 -1.81
N ARG A 150 -16.35 6.64 -0.77
CA ARG A 150 -15.68 7.57 0.12
C ARG A 150 -14.17 7.57 -0.06
N ALA A 151 -13.64 6.61 -0.79
CA ALA A 151 -12.22 6.55 -1.10
C ALA A 151 -11.96 7.30 -2.38
N PRO A 152 -10.78 7.81 -2.60
CA PRO A 152 -9.61 7.74 -1.72
C PRO A 152 -9.63 8.74 -0.60
N GLU A 153 -10.66 9.58 -0.58
CA GLU A 153 -10.78 10.64 0.41
C GLU A 153 -10.67 10.11 1.83
N CYS A 154 -11.38 9.04 2.10
CA CYS A 154 -11.36 8.40 3.40
C CYS A 154 -9.94 7.98 3.79
N LEU A 155 -9.25 7.34 2.87
CA LEU A 155 -7.89 6.86 3.13
C LEU A 155 -6.91 8.00 3.34
N LEU A 156 -7.03 9.04 2.52
CA LEU A 156 -6.16 10.19 2.64
C LEU A 156 -6.44 10.97 3.91
N THR A 157 -7.69 11.04 4.29
CA THR A 157 -8.05 11.74 5.51
C THR A 157 -7.48 11.03 6.73
N GLN A 158 -7.55 9.72 6.75
CA GLN A 158 -6.94 8.95 7.83
C GLN A 158 -5.45 9.17 7.90
N TYR A 159 -4.80 9.17 6.76
CA TYR A 159 -3.37 9.42 6.68
C TYR A 159 -3.03 10.79 7.26
N LYS A 160 -3.79 11.80 6.86
CA LYS A 160 -3.56 13.15 7.35
C LYS A 160 -3.86 13.29 8.83
N SER A 161 -4.90 12.61 9.29
CA SER A 161 -5.25 12.63 10.70
C SER A 161 -4.16 12.02 11.56
N ASP A 162 -3.61 10.90 11.10
CA ASP A 162 -2.53 10.26 11.82
C ASP A 162 -1.34 11.20 11.96
N HIS A 163 -1.06 11.94 10.88
CA HIS A 163 0.01 12.91 10.90
C HIS A 163 -0.29 14.08 11.83
N SER A 164 -1.52 14.56 11.80
CA SER A 164 -1.90 15.72 12.58
C SER A 164 -1.86 15.45 14.06
N PHE A 165 -2.17 14.23 14.42
CA PHE A 165 -2.31 13.87 15.81
C PHE A 165 -1.06 14.02 16.60
N THR A 166 0.04 13.85 15.96
CA THR A 166 1.30 13.91 16.65
C THR A 166 1.88 15.29 16.68
N GLY A 167 1.22 16.19 16.02
CA GLY A 167 1.68 17.57 15.99
C GLY A 167 1.67 18.22 17.32
#